data_a53555422ab0d4725af0e25577a2815d
#
_entry.id   a53555422ab0d4725af0e25577a2815d
#
_cell.length_a   1.000
_cell.length_b   1.000
_cell.length_c   1.000
_cell.angle_alpha   90.00
_cell.angle_beta   90.00
_cell.angle_gamma   90.00
#
_symmetry.space_group_name_H-M   'P 1'
#
loop_
_entity.id
_entity.type
_entity.pdbx_description
1 polymer ?
#
loop_
_entity_poly.entity_id
_entity_poly.type
_entity_poly.pdbx_seq_one_letter_code
_entity_poly.pdbx_strand_id
1 'polypeptide(L)'
;MKKKILSLCLAASTILLVGCSSSPDSVPTNSNSSKKELTRLTLNEVAHSIFYAPMYVAMEKGYFLQEGIDLRLHTGFGADKTMTAVLSGEADIGFMGSEASIYTYNEGASDFVVNFA
;
A
#
# COMPACT_ATOMS: atom_id res chain seq x y z
N MET A 1 -17.50 -44.40 -4.70
CA MET A 1 -17.66 -44.82 -6.10
C MET A 1 -16.84 -43.88 -6.96
N LYS A 2 -15.66 -44.26 -7.29
CA LYS A 2 -15.13 -44.75 -8.56
C LYS A 2 -15.57 -43.88 -9.76
N LYS A 3 -14.61 -43.05 -10.34
CA LYS A 3 -14.06 -43.38 -11.66
C LYS A 3 -12.87 -42.46 -11.97
N LYS A 4 -11.73 -43.10 -12.18
CA LYS A 4 -10.51 -42.62 -12.83
C LYS A 4 -10.80 -42.48 -14.32
N ILE A 5 -10.33 -41.42 -14.96
CA ILE A 5 -10.00 -41.48 -16.39
C ILE A 5 -8.66 -40.79 -16.59
N LEU A 6 -7.71 -41.63 -16.86
CA LEU A 6 -6.39 -41.41 -17.40
C LEU A 6 -6.54 -41.20 -18.91
N SER A 7 -6.03 -40.15 -19.48
CA SER A 7 -5.77 -40.09 -20.92
C SER A 7 -4.47 -39.34 -21.19
N LEU A 8 -3.55 -40.13 -21.63
CA LEU A 8 -2.23 -39.89 -22.17
C LEU A 8 -2.39 -39.51 -23.66
N CYS A 9 -1.86 -38.38 -24.10
CA CYS A 9 -1.51 -38.16 -25.49
C CYS A 9 -0.23 -37.36 -25.64
N LEU A 10 0.76 -38.07 -26.04
CA LEU A 10 2.09 -37.72 -26.49
C LEU A 10 2.01 -37.25 -27.96
N ALA A 11 2.52 -36.09 -28.30
CA ALA A 11 2.99 -35.83 -29.67
C ALA A 11 4.02 -34.68 -29.67
N ALA A 12 5.21 -35.06 -30.03
CA ALA A 12 6.34 -34.21 -30.34
C ALA A 12 6.13 -33.47 -31.66
N SER A 13 6.56 -32.20 -31.74
CA SER A 13 6.94 -31.57 -33.00
C SER A 13 7.97 -30.50 -32.76
N THR A 14 9.19 -30.84 -33.06
CA THR A 14 10.37 -29.99 -33.24
C THR A 14 10.24 -29.19 -34.54
N ILE A 15 10.33 -27.87 -34.47
CA ILE A 15 10.70 -27.03 -35.63
C ILE A 15 11.76 -26.06 -35.21
N LEU A 16 12.98 -26.32 -35.66
CA LEU A 16 14.13 -25.42 -35.67
C LEU A 16 13.94 -24.40 -36.80
N LEU A 17 13.92 -23.13 -36.47
CA LEU A 17 14.16 -22.06 -37.43
C LEU A 17 15.23 -21.12 -36.84
N VAL A 18 16.44 -21.33 -37.35
CA VAL A 18 17.57 -20.41 -37.24
C VAL A 18 17.29 -19.22 -38.14
N GLY A 19 17.21 -18.04 -37.59
CA GLY A 19 17.14 -16.77 -38.29
C GLY A 19 18.14 -15.81 -37.68
N CYS A 20 19.38 -15.79 -38.19
CA CYS A 20 20.30 -14.69 -37.99
C CYS A 20 19.81 -13.49 -38.79
N SER A 21 19.52 -12.39 -38.09
CA SER A 21 19.46 -11.06 -38.68
C SER A 21 20.25 -10.11 -37.83
N SER A 22 21.38 -9.72 -38.30
CA SER A 22 22.23 -8.64 -37.82
C SER A 22 21.51 -7.30 -38.02
N SER A 23 21.36 -6.50 -36.98
CA SER A 23 20.95 -5.11 -37.07
C SER A 23 21.71 -4.26 -36.03
N PRO A 24 21.99 -3.01 -36.38
CA PRO A 24 23.07 -2.25 -35.82
C PRO A 24 22.67 -1.50 -34.55
N ASP A 25 23.69 -1.22 -33.76
CA ASP A 25 23.82 -0.16 -32.76
C ASP A 25 22.55 0.36 -32.07
N SER A 26 22.12 -0.31 -31.02
CA SER A 26 21.31 0.32 -29.99
C SER A 26 22.22 0.92 -28.93
N VAL A 27 22.28 2.25 -28.94
CA VAL A 27 22.77 3.07 -27.85
C VAL A 27 22.20 2.57 -26.54
N PRO A 28 22.99 2.26 -25.51
CA PRO A 28 22.45 1.95 -24.22
C PRO A 28 21.85 3.23 -23.62
N THR A 29 20.56 3.41 -23.77
CA THR A 29 19.81 4.37 -22.97
C THR A 29 19.83 3.84 -21.55
N ASN A 30 20.79 4.28 -20.78
CA ASN A 30 20.93 4.01 -19.36
C ASN A 30 19.88 4.86 -18.61
N SER A 31 18.61 4.53 -18.78
CA SER A 31 17.54 5.02 -17.92
C SER A 31 17.57 4.22 -16.62
N ASN A 32 18.57 4.51 -15.81
CA ASN A 32 18.62 4.08 -14.42
C ASN A 32 17.62 4.95 -13.63
N SER A 33 16.35 4.85 -13.98
CA SER A 33 15.25 5.30 -13.14
C SER A 33 15.22 4.31 -11.98
N SER A 34 15.93 4.60 -10.92
CA SER A 34 15.79 3.89 -9.65
C SER A 34 14.31 4.06 -9.26
N LYS A 35 13.53 3.01 -9.47
CA LYS A 35 12.13 2.96 -9.02
C LYS A 35 12.18 3.14 -7.51
N LYS A 36 11.84 4.35 -7.03
CA LYS A 36 11.78 4.65 -5.60
C LYS A 36 10.84 3.63 -4.99
N GLU A 37 11.32 2.81 -4.09
CA GLU A 37 10.48 1.85 -3.38
C GLU A 37 9.48 2.63 -2.53
N LEU A 38 8.19 2.35 -2.70
CA LEU A 38 7.14 3.04 -1.99
C LEU A 38 6.85 2.33 -0.67
N THR A 39 6.89 3.08 0.42
CA THR A 39 6.40 2.63 1.72
C THR A 39 4.88 2.73 1.72
N ARG A 40 4.20 1.61 1.92
CA ARG A 40 2.75 1.61 2.04
C ARG A 40 2.36 1.90 3.46
N LEU A 41 1.48 2.90 3.65
CA LEU A 41 0.93 3.28 4.94
C LEU A 41 -0.60 3.37 4.85
N THR A 42 -1.26 2.90 5.90
CA THR A 42 -2.70 3.03 6.10
C THR A 42 -2.98 4.12 7.13
N LEU A 43 -3.73 5.14 6.73
CA LEU A 43 -4.20 6.20 7.60
C LEU A 43 -5.69 6.02 7.85
N ASN A 44 -6.09 6.01 9.12
CA ASN A 44 -7.50 6.00 9.51
C ASN A 44 -7.89 7.38 10.03
N GLU A 45 -8.88 8.02 9.38
CA GLU A 45 -9.45 9.30 9.78
C GLU A 45 -10.75 9.12 10.57
N VAL A 46 -11.01 10.01 11.50
CA VAL A 46 -12.25 9.99 12.33
C VAL A 46 -13.50 10.13 11.48
N ALA A 47 -13.48 11.03 10.52
CA ALA A 47 -14.59 11.32 9.61
C ALA A 47 -14.07 11.97 8.34
N HIS A 48 -14.76 11.77 7.23
CA HIS A 48 -14.46 12.51 6.01
C HIS A 48 -14.96 13.94 6.16
N SER A 49 -14.04 14.91 6.21
CA SER A 49 -14.38 16.29 6.57
C SER A 49 -13.60 17.32 5.77
N ILE A 50 -14.24 18.44 5.49
CA ILE A 50 -13.60 19.60 4.86
C ILE A 50 -12.43 20.15 5.69
N PHE A 51 -12.41 19.92 6.99
CA PHE A 51 -11.30 20.32 7.84
C PHE A 51 -9.99 19.58 7.52
N TYR A 52 -10.09 18.45 6.84
CA TYR A 52 -8.94 17.64 6.41
C TYR A 52 -8.55 17.87 4.95
N ALA A 53 -9.14 18.89 4.31
CA ALA A 53 -8.91 19.21 2.91
C ALA A 53 -7.42 19.31 2.50
N PRO A 54 -6.51 19.88 3.30
CA PRO A 54 -5.08 19.89 2.96
C PRO A 54 -4.50 18.51 2.73
N MET A 55 -4.88 17.53 3.56
CA MET A 55 -4.46 16.13 3.43
C MET A 55 -5.02 15.51 2.13
N TYR A 56 -6.29 15.71 1.84
CA TYR A 56 -6.90 15.18 0.61
C TYR A 56 -6.28 15.79 -0.64
N VAL A 57 -5.98 17.10 -0.63
CA VAL A 57 -5.28 17.77 -1.72
C VAL A 57 -3.87 17.17 -1.89
N ALA A 58 -3.15 16.90 -0.82
CA ALA A 58 -1.83 16.29 -0.87
C ALA A 58 -1.88 14.88 -1.46
N MET A 59 -2.90 14.10 -1.13
CA MET A 59 -3.14 12.77 -1.72
C MET A 59 -3.44 12.88 -3.21
N GLU A 60 -4.39 13.72 -3.60
CA GLU A 60 -4.83 13.91 -4.98
C GLU A 60 -3.71 14.46 -5.88
N LYS A 61 -2.88 15.36 -5.36
CA LYS A 61 -1.71 15.89 -6.06
C LYS A 61 -0.51 14.95 -6.09
N GLY A 62 -0.61 13.80 -5.43
CA GLY A 62 0.46 12.81 -5.39
C GLY A 62 1.67 13.24 -4.58
N TYR A 63 1.54 14.17 -3.63
CA TYR A 63 2.67 14.62 -2.81
C TYR A 63 3.23 13.52 -1.94
N PHE A 64 2.38 12.65 -1.41
CA PHE A 64 2.84 11.47 -0.66
C PHE A 64 3.67 10.51 -1.54
N LEU A 65 3.25 10.28 -2.78
CA LEU A 65 3.99 9.44 -3.73
C LEU A 65 5.36 10.04 -4.07
N GLN A 66 5.46 11.37 -4.20
CA GLN A 66 6.73 12.07 -4.42
C GLN A 66 7.71 11.84 -3.26
N GLU A 67 7.18 11.75 -2.03
CA GLU A 67 7.96 11.43 -0.83
C GLU A 67 8.22 9.93 -0.66
N GLY A 68 7.69 9.08 -1.53
CA GLY A 68 7.87 7.64 -1.48
C GLY A 68 6.86 6.92 -0.61
N ILE A 69 5.71 7.53 -0.37
CA ILE A 69 4.62 6.99 0.45
C ILE A 69 3.42 6.65 -0.43
N ASP A 70 2.98 5.39 -0.40
CA ASP A 70 1.70 4.93 -0.95
C ASP A 70 0.68 4.97 0.19
N LEU A 71 0.01 6.13 0.37
CA LEU A 71 -0.93 6.35 1.46
C LEU A 71 -2.33 5.84 1.11
N ARG A 72 -2.87 4.98 1.96
CA ARG A 72 -4.25 4.49 1.90
C ARG A 72 -5.07 5.13 2.99
N LEU A 73 -6.20 5.72 2.62
CA LEU A 73 -7.11 6.38 3.55
C LEU A 73 -8.33 5.50 3.84
N HIS A 74 -8.64 5.35 5.12
CA HIS A 74 -9.86 4.73 5.62
C HIS A 74 -10.57 5.67 6.58
N THR A 75 -11.91 5.63 6.62
CA THR A 75 -12.71 6.40 7.55
C THR A 75 -13.23 5.51 8.66
N GLY A 76 -12.87 5.79 9.90
CA GLY A 76 -13.23 5.00 11.08
C GLY A 76 -14.62 5.32 11.64
N PHE A 77 -15.18 6.49 11.33
CA PHE A 77 -16.46 6.98 11.86
C PHE A 77 -16.49 7.12 13.39
N GLY A 78 -15.41 7.61 13.97
CA GLY A 78 -15.26 7.89 15.38
C GLY A 78 -13.82 7.81 15.87
N ALA A 79 -13.45 8.62 16.86
CA ALA A 79 -12.09 8.63 17.40
C ALA A 79 -11.75 7.32 18.13
N ASP A 80 -12.72 6.70 18.78
CA ASP A 80 -12.63 5.39 19.41
C ASP A 80 -12.28 4.28 18.40
N LYS A 81 -12.92 4.29 17.26
CA LYS A 81 -12.68 3.32 16.18
C LYS A 81 -11.34 3.56 15.49
N THR A 82 -11.01 4.83 15.25
CA THR A 82 -9.71 5.21 14.69
C THR A 82 -8.58 4.79 15.63
N MET A 83 -8.72 5.03 16.94
CA MET A 83 -7.77 4.58 17.94
C MET A 83 -7.65 3.05 17.97
N THR A 84 -8.78 2.35 17.93
CA THR A 84 -8.80 0.88 17.88
C THR A 84 -8.06 0.35 16.66
N ALA A 85 -8.27 0.96 15.48
CA ALA A 85 -7.57 0.56 14.25
C ALA A 85 -6.04 0.72 14.37
N VAL A 86 -5.57 1.78 15.03
CA VAL A 86 -4.13 1.97 15.26
C VAL A 86 -3.59 0.96 16.27
N LEU A 87 -4.25 0.79 17.41
CA LEU A 87 -3.80 -0.13 18.46
C LEU A 87 -3.82 -1.60 18.01
N SER A 88 -4.75 -1.96 17.12
CA SER A 88 -4.82 -3.32 16.55
C SER A 88 -3.83 -3.56 15.41
N GLY A 89 -3.16 -2.53 14.90
CA GLY A 89 -2.28 -2.61 13.73
C GLY A 89 -3.03 -2.66 12.39
N GLU A 90 -4.34 -2.38 12.38
CA GLU A 90 -5.13 -2.24 11.14
C GLU A 90 -4.79 -0.94 10.40
N ALA A 91 -4.39 0.10 11.14
CA ALA A 91 -3.89 1.35 10.60
C ALA A 91 -2.52 1.69 11.20
N ASP A 92 -1.64 2.25 10.38
CA ASP A 92 -0.33 2.74 10.81
C ASP A 92 -0.43 4.12 11.45
N ILE A 93 -1.40 4.92 11.03
CA ILE A 93 -1.60 6.31 11.46
C ILE A 93 -3.08 6.54 11.76
N GLY A 94 -3.36 7.17 12.89
CA GLY A 94 -4.68 7.69 13.24
C GLY A 94 -4.74 9.20 13.07
N PHE A 95 -5.70 9.70 12.31
CA PHE A 95 -5.96 11.13 12.17
C PHE A 95 -7.20 11.51 12.99
N MET A 96 -6.95 11.94 14.23
CA MET A 96 -7.94 12.20 15.26
C MET A 96 -7.45 13.25 16.24
N GLY A 97 -8.32 13.70 17.13
CA GLY A 97 -7.92 14.60 18.20
C GLY A 97 -6.96 13.93 19.19
N SER A 98 -6.03 14.71 19.73
CA SER A 98 -5.00 14.23 20.68
C SER A 98 -5.58 13.69 21.98
N GLU A 99 -6.82 14.08 22.34
CA GLU A 99 -7.53 13.57 23.51
C GLU A 99 -7.68 12.05 23.50
N ALA A 100 -7.81 11.44 22.33
CA ALA A 100 -7.93 9.99 22.21
C ALA A 100 -6.69 9.25 22.74
N SER A 101 -5.50 9.78 22.52
CA SER A 101 -4.26 9.21 23.06
C SER A 101 -4.17 9.37 24.58
N ILE A 102 -4.68 10.50 25.12
CA ILE A 102 -4.71 10.75 26.55
C ILE A 102 -5.65 9.74 27.25
N TYR A 103 -6.82 9.50 26.69
CA TYR A 103 -7.76 8.52 27.24
C TYR A 103 -7.15 7.12 27.26
N THR A 104 -6.57 6.69 26.15
CA THR A 104 -5.93 5.36 26.06
C THR A 104 -4.80 5.19 27.07
N TYR A 105 -3.98 6.22 27.27
CA TYR A 105 -2.93 6.21 28.28
C TYR A 105 -3.50 6.10 29.69
N ASN A 106 -4.56 6.88 30.01
CA ASN A 106 -5.19 6.89 31.32
C ASN A 106 -5.92 5.57 31.66
N GLU A 107 -6.38 4.84 30.64
CA GLU A 107 -6.96 3.51 30.80
C GLU A 107 -5.92 2.43 31.13
N GLY A 108 -4.64 2.79 31.18
CA GLY A 108 -3.56 1.89 31.55
C GLY A 108 -3.15 0.92 30.45
N ALA A 109 -3.39 1.27 29.20
CA ALA A 109 -2.89 0.50 28.07
C ALA A 109 -1.36 0.41 28.15
N SER A 110 -0.83 -0.79 28.04
CA SER A 110 0.62 -1.02 27.96
C SER A 110 1.20 -0.55 26.63
N ASP A 111 0.35 -0.48 25.62
CA ASP A 111 0.63 -0.01 24.26
C ASP A 111 -0.15 1.27 24.05
N PHE A 112 0.53 2.37 23.81
CA PHE A 112 -0.09 3.68 23.61
C PHE A 112 0.49 4.35 22.37
N VAL A 113 -0.33 5.17 21.74
CA VAL A 113 0.06 5.94 20.55
C VAL A 113 0.83 7.20 20.91
N VAL A 114 1.67 7.66 19.99
CA VAL A 114 2.43 8.91 20.12
C VAL A 114 1.86 9.93 19.14
N ASN A 115 1.54 11.13 19.65
CA ASN A 115 1.17 12.26 18.79
C ASN A 115 2.44 12.85 18.16
N PHE A 116 2.42 13.07 16.84
CA PHE A 116 3.56 13.62 16.10
C PHE A 116 3.21 14.85 15.25
N ALA A 117 1.93 15.17 15.11
CA ALA A 117 1.42 16.34 14.38
C ALA A 117 0.09 16.83 14.97
#